data_2243872a61706017627ccb3cfaea3072
#
_entry.id   2243872a61706017627ccb3cfaea3072
#
_cell.length_a   1.000
_cell.length_b   1.000
_cell.length_c   1.000
_cell.angle_alpha   90.00
_cell.angle_beta   90.00
_cell.angle_gamma   90.00
#
_symmetry.space_group_name_H-M   'P 1'
#
loop_
_entity.id
_entity.type
_entity.pdbx_description
1 polymer ?
#
loop_
_entity_poly.entity_id
_entity_poly.type
_entity_poly.pdbx_seq_one_letter_code
_entity_poly.pdbx_strand_id
1 'polypeptide(L)'
;MASAQLVGTDSAAEEAGFELSVPRDTPKVSRPAVLVPRARVGYRCPYCRSAKGVKLAVVKAGTEGEIATAFVSLVQLQATALVVDADAFLLSRRGQLVALASRYAVPVIYAHRQFVAAGGLMSYGIDDAAVSRQAGIYAGKILNGAKPSDLPVQQPTTFELVINLKTAKALGLTIPQTILARTDEAIE
;
A
#
# COMPACT_ATOMS: atom_id res chain seq x y z
N MET A 1 -1.35 -25.12 1.29
CA MET A 1 -1.13 -24.42 2.58
C MET A 1 -0.57 -23.05 2.24
N ALA A 2 -1.38 -22.00 2.32
CA ALA A 2 -0.98 -20.64 2.00
C ALA A 2 -0.62 -19.92 3.30
N SER A 3 0.65 -19.54 3.45
CA SER A 3 1.13 -18.75 4.59
C SER A 3 0.93 -17.28 4.31
N ALA A 4 0.26 -16.60 5.19
CA ALA A 4 0.00 -15.17 5.14
C ALA A 4 1.13 -14.37 5.78
N GLN A 5 1.47 -13.22 5.19
CA GLN A 5 2.49 -12.33 5.74
C GLN A 5 2.17 -10.84 5.52
N LEU A 6 2.40 -10.04 6.57
CA LEU A 6 2.32 -8.58 6.57
C LEU A 6 3.72 -7.96 6.71
N VAL A 7 3.94 -6.88 5.99
CA VAL A 7 5.07 -5.96 6.17
C VAL A 7 4.74 -5.04 7.34
N GLY A 8 5.71 -4.81 8.21
CA GLY A 8 5.54 -4.03 9.42
C GLY A 8 4.86 -2.69 9.18
N THR A 9 3.79 -2.46 9.88
CA THR A 9 3.19 -1.13 10.00
C THR A 9 4.04 -0.33 10.98
N ASP A 10 4.39 0.87 10.57
CA ASP A 10 5.02 1.84 11.44
C ASP A 10 4.09 2.12 12.62
N SER A 11 4.64 2.25 13.83
CA SER A 11 3.93 2.49 15.10
C SER A 11 2.95 3.67 15.02
N ALA A 12 3.23 4.65 14.14
CA ALA A 12 2.37 5.79 13.87
C ALA A 12 1.01 5.43 13.25
N ALA A 13 0.92 4.32 12.50
CA ALA A 13 -0.35 3.89 11.91
C ALA A 13 -1.28 3.23 12.95
N GLU A 14 -0.70 2.61 13.98
CA GLU A 14 -1.44 2.00 15.09
C GLU A 14 -2.06 3.04 16.03
N GLU A 15 -1.34 4.14 16.32
CA GLU A 15 -1.86 5.24 17.12
C GLU A 15 -2.94 6.06 16.39
N ALA A 16 -2.92 6.05 15.04
CA ALA A 16 -3.85 6.82 14.24
C ALA A 16 -5.27 6.22 14.15
N GLY A 17 -5.52 5.00 14.62
CA GLY A 17 -6.83 4.36 14.62
C GLY A 17 -7.44 4.29 13.20
N PHE A 18 -6.65 3.90 12.21
CA PHE A 18 -7.09 3.81 10.82
C PHE A 18 -8.11 2.69 10.64
N GLU A 19 -9.37 3.02 10.76
CA GLU A 19 -10.49 2.13 10.55
C GLU A 19 -11.18 2.47 9.22
N LEU A 20 -10.96 1.63 8.20
CA LEU A 20 -11.75 1.69 6.97
C LEU A 20 -13.19 1.29 7.30
N SER A 21 -14.06 2.28 7.41
CA SER A 21 -15.50 2.06 7.56
C SER A 21 -16.06 1.59 6.22
N VAL A 22 -16.18 0.28 6.04
CA VAL A 22 -16.94 -0.32 4.93
C VAL A 22 -18.43 -0.16 5.25
N PRO A 23 -19.31 0.19 4.28
CA PRO A 23 -20.74 0.26 4.51
C PRO A 23 -21.28 -1.03 5.14
N ARG A 24 -22.16 -0.90 6.15
CA ARG A 24 -22.61 -2.01 7.01
C ARG A 24 -23.48 -3.07 6.32
N ASP A 25 -23.81 -2.90 5.04
CA ASP A 25 -24.72 -3.78 4.29
C ASP A 25 -24.02 -4.78 3.35
N THR A 26 -22.70 -4.89 3.39
CA THR A 26 -22.00 -5.99 2.71
C THR A 26 -21.87 -7.20 3.63
N PRO A 27 -22.03 -8.44 3.12
CA PRO A 27 -21.98 -9.62 3.97
C PRO A 27 -20.66 -9.70 4.74
N LYS A 28 -20.77 -9.97 6.04
CA LYS A 28 -19.73 -9.92 7.08
C LYS A 28 -18.58 -10.92 6.88
N VAL A 29 -17.82 -10.82 5.81
CA VAL A 29 -16.54 -11.53 5.70
C VAL A 29 -15.49 -10.56 5.13
N SER A 30 -15.01 -9.64 5.98
CA SER A 30 -13.87 -8.79 5.63
C SER A 30 -12.61 -9.64 5.53
N ARG A 31 -12.17 -9.92 4.32
CA ARG A 31 -10.88 -10.58 4.04
C ARG A 31 -10.05 -9.64 3.17
N PRO A 32 -9.31 -8.68 3.74
CA PRO A 32 -8.33 -7.95 2.96
C PRO A 32 -7.25 -8.89 2.47
N ALA A 33 -6.75 -8.63 1.28
CA ALA A 33 -5.64 -9.35 0.69
C ALA A 33 -4.43 -8.43 0.56
N VAL A 34 -3.23 -9.00 0.63
CA VAL A 34 -1.97 -8.28 0.42
C VAL A 34 -1.28 -8.88 -0.80
N LEU A 35 -0.95 -8.03 -1.77
CA LEU A 35 -0.16 -8.39 -2.93
C LEU A 35 1.31 -8.10 -2.64
N VAL A 36 2.14 -9.15 -2.64
CA VAL A 36 3.58 -9.06 -2.40
C VAL A 36 4.37 -9.60 -3.59
N PRO A 37 5.60 -9.12 -3.83
CA PRO A 37 6.47 -9.67 -4.86
C PRO A 37 6.89 -11.10 -4.52
N ARG A 38 7.08 -11.94 -5.55
CA ARG A 38 7.42 -13.37 -5.40
C ARG A 38 8.76 -13.60 -4.71
N ALA A 39 9.70 -12.67 -4.84
CA ALA A 39 11.06 -12.78 -4.32
C ALA A 39 11.19 -12.68 -2.79
N ARG A 40 10.16 -12.21 -2.09
CA ARG A 40 10.19 -12.14 -0.62
C ARG A 40 9.88 -13.52 0.00
N VAL A 41 10.88 -14.41 -0.02
CA VAL A 41 10.83 -15.72 0.66
C VAL A 41 11.15 -15.51 2.14
N GLY A 42 10.29 -16.00 3.04
CA GLY A 42 10.61 -16.13 4.47
C GLY A 42 10.14 -15.00 5.38
N TYR A 43 9.40 -14.03 4.88
CA TYR A 43 8.81 -13.01 5.76
C TYR A 43 7.69 -13.62 6.61
N ARG A 44 7.97 -13.90 7.86
CA ARG A 44 6.96 -14.22 8.87
C ARG A 44 6.63 -12.94 9.62
N CYS A 45 5.50 -12.32 9.31
CA CYS A 45 5.00 -11.25 10.17
C CYS A 45 4.48 -11.88 11.48
N PRO A 46 5.06 -11.53 12.64
CA PRO A 46 4.56 -12.02 13.92
C PRO A 46 3.15 -11.48 14.25
N TYR A 47 2.72 -10.41 13.57
CA TYR A 47 1.44 -9.73 13.79
C TYR A 47 0.30 -10.18 12.86
N CYS A 48 0.55 -11.09 11.91
CA CYS A 48 -0.47 -11.55 10.93
C CYS A 48 -1.56 -12.46 11.50
N ARG A 49 -1.56 -12.71 12.79
CA ARG A 49 -2.69 -13.34 13.46
C ARG A 49 -3.63 -12.25 13.96
N SER A 50 -4.57 -11.85 13.10
CA SER A 50 -5.80 -11.22 13.56
C SER A 50 -5.63 -9.99 14.46
N ALA A 51 -4.97 -8.94 13.97
CA ALA A 51 -5.22 -7.63 14.54
C ALA A 51 -6.70 -7.29 14.28
N LYS A 52 -7.49 -7.11 15.33
CA LYS A 52 -8.93 -6.72 15.27
C LYS A 52 -9.87 -7.67 14.48
N GLY A 53 -9.60 -9.00 14.44
CA GLY A 53 -10.51 -9.96 13.81
C GLY A 53 -10.45 -10.00 12.27
N VAL A 54 -9.52 -9.30 11.64
CA VAL A 54 -9.36 -9.25 10.18
C VAL A 54 -8.54 -10.44 9.70
N LYS A 55 -9.09 -11.24 8.77
CA LYS A 55 -8.35 -12.34 8.12
C LYS A 55 -7.63 -11.82 6.90
N LEU A 56 -6.31 -11.84 6.91
CA LEU A 56 -5.47 -11.44 5.78
C LEU A 56 -5.15 -12.65 4.90
N ALA A 57 -5.28 -12.46 3.58
CA ALA A 57 -4.80 -13.39 2.56
C ALA A 57 -3.62 -12.77 1.82
N VAL A 58 -2.52 -13.53 1.66
CA VAL A 58 -1.36 -13.06 0.90
C VAL A 58 -1.40 -13.67 -0.49
N VAL A 59 -1.34 -12.82 -1.50
CA VAL A 59 -1.24 -13.20 -2.90
C VAL A 59 0.12 -12.74 -3.42
N LYS A 60 0.82 -13.59 -4.15
CA LYS A 60 2.17 -13.31 -4.67
C LYS A 60 2.11 -13.12 -6.17
N ALA A 61 2.80 -12.10 -6.68
CA ALA A 61 2.99 -11.89 -8.10
C ALA A 61 4.40 -11.38 -8.40
N GLY A 62 5.09 -12.00 -9.34
CA GLY A 62 6.43 -11.62 -9.80
C GLY A 62 6.50 -11.44 -11.32
N THR A 63 5.37 -11.64 -12.02
CA THR A 63 5.23 -11.44 -13.47
C THR A 63 3.91 -10.78 -13.79
N GLU A 64 3.77 -10.21 -14.99
CA GLU A 64 2.51 -9.59 -15.44
C GLU A 64 1.33 -10.56 -15.44
N GLY A 65 1.55 -11.81 -15.87
CA GLY A 65 0.53 -12.85 -15.87
C GLY A 65 0.11 -13.25 -14.46
N GLU A 66 1.07 -13.30 -13.53
CA GLU A 66 0.77 -13.58 -12.12
C GLU A 66 -0.03 -12.46 -11.45
N ILE A 67 0.18 -11.19 -11.84
CA ILE A 67 -0.67 -10.08 -11.38
C ILE A 67 -2.13 -10.32 -11.79
N ALA A 68 -2.39 -10.66 -13.05
CA ALA A 68 -3.74 -10.95 -13.51
C ALA A 68 -4.37 -12.14 -12.77
N THR A 69 -3.61 -13.22 -12.59
CA THR A 69 -4.05 -14.41 -11.83
C THR A 69 -4.31 -14.08 -10.35
N ALA A 70 -3.51 -13.17 -9.77
CA ALA A 70 -3.71 -12.68 -8.41
C ALA A 70 -5.10 -12.05 -8.25
N PHE A 71 -5.51 -11.19 -9.18
CA PHE A 71 -6.85 -10.56 -9.14
C PHE A 71 -7.99 -11.58 -9.27
N VAL A 72 -7.83 -12.61 -10.09
CA VAL A 72 -8.80 -13.73 -10.14
C VAL A 72 -8.89 -14.43 -8.77
N SER A 73 -7.74 -14.65 -8.13
CA SER A 73 -7.69 -15.27 -6.81
C SER A 73 -8.36 -14.40 -5.74
N LEU A 74 -8.28 -13.05 -5.84
CA LEU A 74 -9.00 -12.15 -4.91
C LEU A 74 -10.50 -12.37 -4.94
N VAL A 75 -11.07 -12.57 -6.13
CA VAL A 75 -12.51 -12.87 -6.30
C VAL A 75 -12.85 -14.20 -5.62
N GLN A 76 -12.05 -15.25 -5.84
CA GLN A 76 -12.26 -16.56 -5.22
C GLN A 76 -12.15 -16.50 -3.68
N LEU A 77 -11.24 -15.68 -3.18
CA LEU A 77 -11.03 -15.43 -1.75
C LEU A 77 -12.09 -14.50 -1.14
N GLN A 78 -12.97 -13.93 -1.96
CA GLN A 78 -13.93 -12.90 -1.56
C GLN A 78 -13.24 -11.73 -0.83
N ALA A 79 -12.09 -11.31 -1.36
CA ALA A 79 -11.33 -10.21 -0.78
C ALA A 79 -12.08 -8.88 -0.95
N THR A 80 -12.26 -8.15 0.15
CA THR A 80 -13.00 -6.88 0.16
C THR A 80 -12.12 -5.68 -0.09
N ALA A 81 -10.81 -5.81 0.08
CA ALA A 81 -9.82 -4.78 -0.17
C ALA A 81 -8.46 -5.42 -0.46
N LEU A 82 -7.57 -4.67 -1.11
CA LEU A 82 -6.21 -5.09 -1.43
C LEU A 82 -5.21 -4.05 -0.92
N VAL A 83 -4.12 -4.52 -0.33
CA VAL A 83 -2.93 -3.72 -0.05
C VAL A 83 -1.82 -4.15 -0.99
N VAL A 84 -1.23 -3.21 -1.72
CA VAL A 84 -0.10 -3.46 -2.63
C VAL A 84 1.18 -3.02 -1.93
N ASP A 85 2.10 -3.97 -1.74
CA ASP A 85 3.39 -3.75 -1.06
C ASP A 85 4.30 -2.79 -1.86
N ALA A 86 5.23 -2.15 -1.14
CA ALA A 86 6.26 -1.30 -1.72
C ALA A 86 7.30 -2.15 -2.44
N ASP A 87 7.21 -2.20 -3.76
CA ASP A 87 8.11 -2.99 -4.61
C ASP A 87 8.29 -2.33 -5.98
N ALA A 88 9.53 -2.33 -6.48
CA ALA A 88 9.89 -1.69 -7.74
C ALA A 88 9.21 -2.35 -8.96
N PHE A 89 9.06 -3.69 -8.97
CA PHE A 89 8.35 -4.39 -10.02
C PHE A 89 6.87 -4.00 -10.03
N LEU A 90 6.19 -4.04 -8.86
CA LEU A 90 4.79 -3.67 -8.75
C LEU A 90 4.58 -2.19 -9.13
N LEU A 91 5.50 -1.30 -8.74
CA LEU A 91 5.47 0.11 -9.13
C LEU A 91 5.62 0.28 -10.65
N SER A 92 6.51 -0.48 -11.30
CA SER A 92 6.66 -0.45 -12.76
C SER A 92 5.39 -0.89 -13.51
N ARG A 93 4.56 -1.72 -12.88
CA ARG A 93 3.28 -2.25 -13.40
C ARG A 93 2.05 -1.50 -12.86
N ARG A 94 2.24 -0.29 -12.32
CA ARG A 94 1.16 0.51 -11.71
C ARG A 94 -0.08 0.66 -12.60
N GLY A 95 0.11 0.90 -13.90
CA GLY A 95 -1.01 1.02 -14.84
C GLY A 95 -1.85 -0.26 -14.93
N GLN A 96 -1.20 -1.42 -14.99
CA GLN A 96 -1.88 -2.72 -15.00
C GLN A 96 -2.64 -2.96 -13.69
N LEU A 97 -1.99 -2.71 -12.55
CA LEU A 97 -2.60 -2.89 -11.22
C LEU A 97 -3.82 -2.00 -11.02
N VAL A 98 -3.73 -0.72 -11.40
CA VAL A 98 -4.84 0.24 -11.32
C VAL A 98 -5.99 -0.16 -12.25
N ALA A 99 -5.70 -0.58 -13.49
CA ALA A 99 -6.71 -1.04 -14.44
C ALA A 99 -7.45 -2.29 -13.93
N LEU A 100 -6.72 -3.25 -13.37
CA LEU A 100 -7.31 -4.45 -12.78
C LEU A 100 -8.13 -4.12 -11.53
N ALA A 101 -7.64 -3.26 -10.64
CA ALA A 101 -8.38 -2.82 -9.46
C ALA A 101 -9.72 -2.18 -9.84
N SER A 102 -9.71 -1.31 -10.85
CA SER A 102 -10.93 -0.70 -11.39
C SER A 102 -11.87 -1.73 -12.01
N ARG A 103 -11.34 -2.65 -12.84
CA ARG A 103 -12.12 -3.70 -13.51
C ARG A 103 -12.83 -4.64 -12.53
N TYR A 104 -12.15 -5.02 -11.46
CA TYR A 104 -12.70 -5.91 -10.44
C TYR A 104 -13.42 -5.16 -9.30
N ALA A 105 -13.50 -3.83 -9.39
CA ALA A 105 -14.09 -2.95 -8.37
C ALA A 105 -13.54 -3.23 -6.96
N VAL A 106 -12.23 -3.52 -6.84
CA VAL A 106 -11.56 -3.79 -5.58
C VAL A 106 -10.94 -2.51 -5.05
N PRO A 107 -11.29 -2.05 -3.84
CA PRO A 107 -10.58 -0.96 -3.17
C PRO A 107 -9.13 -1.33 -2.89
N VAL A 108 -8.17 -0.48 -3.28
CA VAL A 108 -6.75 -0.76 -3.13
C VAL A 108 -6.03 0.38 -2.43
N ILE A 109 -5.19 0.03 -1.44
CA ILE A 109 -4.20 0.90 -0.84
C ILE A 109 -2.83 0.56 -1.44
N TYR A 110 -2.08 1.58 -1.82
CA TYR A 110 -0.76 1.49 -2.40
C TYR A 110 0.29 2.15 -1.50
N ALA A 111 1.55 1.71 -1.60
CA ALA A 111 2.65 2.32 -0.87
C ALA A 111 3.19 3.60 -1.52
N HIS A 112 2.90 3.85 -2.81
CA HIS A 112 3.47 4.98 -3.55
C HIS A 112 2.36 5.84 -4.18
N ARG A 113 2.50 7.17 -4.07
CA ARG A 113 1.56 8.15 -4.64
C ARG A 113 1.39 8.03 -6.17
N GLN A 114 2.39 7.50 -6.88
CA GLN A 114 2.35 7.30 -8.33
C GLN A 114 1.20 6.39 -8.78
N PHE A 115 0.73 5.50 -7.93
CA PHE A 115 -0.46 4.70 -8.21
C PHE A 115 -1.73 5.56 -8.19
N VAL A 116 -1.82 6.50 -7.25
CA VAL A 116 -2.99 7.39 -7.14
C VAL A 116 -3.02 8.37 -8.31
N ALA A 117 -1.85 8.89 -8.72
CA ALA A 117 -1.71 9.71 -9.93
C ALA A 117 -2.11 8.93 -11.21
N ALA A 118 -1.93 7.60 -11.23
CA ALA A 118 -2.38 6.74 -12.32
C ALA A 118 -3.88 6.34 -12.23
N GLY A 119 -4.64 6.86 -11.27
CA GLY A 119 -6.06 6.59 -11.07
C GLY A 119 -6.37 5.57 -9.96
N GLY A 120 -5.38 5.16 -9.15
CA GLY A 120 -5.59 4.33 -7.96
C GLY A 120 -6.39 5.05 -6.88
N LEU A 121 -6.97 4.29 -5.93
CA LEU A 121 -7.85 4.82 -4.91
C LEU A 121 -7.12 5.67 -3.88
N MET A 122 -6.11 5.11 -3.21
CA MET A 122 -5.37 5.80 -2.17
C MET A 122 -3.96 5.24 -2.00
N SER A 123 -3.06 6.07 -1.51
CA SER A 123 -1.73 5.63 -1.10
C SER A 123 -1.41 6.14 0.30
N TYR A 124 -0.70 5.31 1.06
CA TYR A 124 -0.08 5.70 2.31
C TYR A 124 1.36 5.17 2.31
N GLY A 125 2.32 6.06 2.34
CA GLY A 125 3.72 5.70 2.25
C GLY A 125 4.66 6.88 2.49
N ILE A 126 5.95 6.62 2.38
CA ILE A 126 6.98 7.64 2.55
C ILE A 126 6.91 8.69 1.42
N ASP A 127 7.25 9.92 1.75
CA ASP A 127 7.47 10.98 0.76
C ASP A 127 8.75 10.67 -0.04
N ASP A 128 8.57 10.14 -1.25
CA ASP A 128 9.66 9.78 -2.17
C ASP A 128 10.55 10.99 -2.51
N ALA A 129 10.00 12.20 -2.54
CA ALA A 129 10.76 13.41 -2.82
C ALA A 129 11.67 13.79 -1.64
N ALA A 130 11.19 13.65 -0.40
CA ALA A 130 11.99 13.88 0.79
C ALA A 130 13.15 12.87 0.89
N VAL A 131 12.88 11.59 0.62
CA VAL A 131 13.92 10.53 0.61
C VAL A 131 14.97 10.80 -0.48
N SER A 132 14.54 11.14 -1.68
CA SER A 132 15.45 11.45 -2.80
C SER A 132 16.33 12.67 -2.50
N ARG A 133 15.76 13.71 -1.89
CA ARG A 133 16.50 14.89 -1.44
C ARG A 133 17.56 14.53 -0.42
N GLN A 134 17.21 13.69 0.56
CA GLN A 134 18.15 13.24 1.59
C GLN A 134 19.29 12.40 0.99
N ALA A 135 19.00 11.51 0.05
CA ALA A 135 20.00 10.75 -0.68
C ALA A 135 20.96 11.67 -1.46
N GLY A 136 20.45 12.73 -2.10
CA GLY A 136 21.24 13.74 -2.78
C GLY A 136 22.16 14.51 -1.81
N ILE A 137 21.66 14.87 -0.61
CA ILE A 137 22.47 15.51 0.44
C ILE A 137 23.64 14.59 0.85
N TYR A 138 23.39 13.29 1.02
CA TYR A 138 24.44 12.33 1.40
C TYR A 138 25.44 12.13 0.28
N ALA A 139 24.99 12.00 -0.96
CA ALA A 139 25.88 11.94 -2.12
C ALA A 139 26.79 13.17 -2.19
N GLY A 140 26.25 14.38 -2.00
CA GLY A 140 27.03 15.61 -1.97
C GLY A 140 28.08 15.63 -0.84
N LYS A 141 27.73 15.18 0.38
CA LYS A 141 28.70 15.07 1.48
C LYS A 141 29.83 14.10 1.16
N ILE A 142 29.51 12.92 0.59
CA ILE A 142 30.51 11.91 0.22
C ILE A 142 31.46 12.45 -0.87
N LEU A 143 30.91 13.09 -1.89
CA LEU A 143 31.70 13.71 -2.95
C LEU A 143 32.63 14.83 -2.42
N ASN A 144 32.25 15.49 -1.33
CA ASN A 144 33.08 16.49 -0.62
C ASN A 144 34.00 15.87 0.43
N GLY A 145 34.20 14.55 0.44
CA GLY A 145 35.19 13.84 1.25
C GLY A 145 34.69 13.26 2.57
N ALA A 146 33.40 13.35 2.89
CA ALA A 146 32.84 12.66 4.06
C ALA A 146 32.86 11.13 3.84
N LYS A 147 33.23 10.37 4.88
CA LYS A 147 33.18 8.91 4.79
C LYS A 147 31.75 8.44 5.00
N PRO A 148 31.25 7.44 4.26
CA PRO A 148 29.92 6.87 4.47
C PRO A 148 29.70 6.36 5.91
N SER A 149 30.74 5.85 6.55
CA SER A 149 30.71 5.37 7.95
C SER A 149 30.40 6.47 8.97
N ASP A 150 30.70 7.73 8.63
CA ASP A 150 30.53 8.87 9.53
C ASP A 150 29.16 9.55 9.35
N LEU A 151 28.38 9.10 8.35
CA LEU A 151 27.04 9.61 8.10
C LEU A 151 26.00 8.86 8.94
N PRO A 152 25.11 9.57 9.65
CA PRO A 152 24.09 8.92 10.46
C PRO A 152 23.10 8.17 9.59
N VAL A 153 22.67 6.98 10.05
CA VAL A 153 21.53 6.29 9.44
C VAL A 153 20.27 7.11 9.74
N GLN A 154 19.57 7.49 8.68
CA GLN A 154 18.30 8.22 8.79
C GLN A 154 17.16 7.34 8.33
N GLN A 155 16.10 7.32 9.13
CA GLN A 155 14.85 6.67 8.81
C GLN A 155 13.89 7.74 8.26
N PRO A 156 13.13 7.47 7.18
CA PRO A 156 12.08 8.38 6.73
C PRO A 156 11.06 8.59 7.85
N THR A 157 10.74 9.84 8.15
CA THR A 157 9.75 10.23 9.17
C THR A 157 8.54 10.92 8.58
N THR A 158 8.62 11.31 7.32
CA THR A 158 7.53 11.97 6.60
C THR A 158 6.78 10.94 5.77
N PHE A 159 5.52 10.74 6.12
CA PHE A 159 4.57 9.89 5.39
C PHE A 159 3.50 10.79 4.79
N GLU A 160 2.98 10.39 3.65
CA GLU A 160 1.87 11.08 2.99
C GLU A 160 0.70 10.13 2.73
N LEU A 161 -0.51 10.65 2.98
CA LEU A 161 -1.77 10.03 2.62
C LEU A 161 -2.37 10.77 1.43
N VAL A 162 -2.46 10.12 0.28
CA VAL A 162 -3.07 10.68 -0.93
C VAL A 162 -4.32 9.88 -1.28
N ILE A 163 -5.41 10.56 -1.60
CA ILE A 163 -6.70 9.93 -1.93
C ILE A 163 -7.23 10.49 -3.25
N ASN A 164 -7.70 9.60 -4.13
CA ASN A 164 -8.41 9.95 -5.34
C ASN A 164 -9.93 9.87 -5.10
N LEU A 165 -10.55 11.02 -4.94
CA LEU A 165 -11.99 11.12 -4.67
C LEU A 165 -12.85 10.67 -5.86
N LYS A 166 -12.36 10.89 -7.10
CA LYS A 166 -13.02 10.40 -8.31
C LYS A 166 -13.10 8.88 -8.33
N THR A 167 -11.98 8.22 -8.01
CA THR A 167 -11.92 6.75 -7.92
C THR A 167 -12.76 6.23 -6.75
N ALA A 168 -12.74 6.90 -5.59
CA ALA A 168 -13.60 6.56 -4.47
C ALA A 168 -15.07 6.59 -4.86
N LYS A 169 -15.51 7.67 -5.54
CA LYS A 169 -16.88 7.82 -6.05
C LYS A 169 -17.24 6.73 -7.06
N ALA A 170 -16.33 6.40 -7.98
CA ALA A 170 -16.54 5.33 -8.97
C ALA A 170 -16.71 3.95 -8.33
N LEU A 171 -16.04 3.70 -7.20
CA LEU A 171 -16.16 2.48 -6.40
C LEU A 171 -17.35 2.50 -5.42
N GLY A 172 -18.15 3.58 -5.41
CA GLY A 172 -19.28 3.74 -4.48
C GLY A 172 -18.85 3.93 -3.01
N LEU A 173 -17.61 4.35 -2.78
CA LEU A 173 -17.06 4.54 -1.44
C LEU A 173 -17.25 5.98 -0.96
N THR A 174 -17.72 6.11 0.28
CA THR A 174 -17.73 7.39 0.98
C THR A 174 -16.53 7.46 1.91
N ILE A 175 -15.63 8.39 1.67
CA ILE A 175 -14.46 8.60 2.52
C ILE A 175 -14.88 9.36 3.79
N PRO A 176 -14.65 8.81 5.00
CA PRO A 176 -14.98 9.47 6.25
C PRO A 176 -14.25 10.82 6.42
N GLN A 177 -14.91 11.79 7.03
CA GLN A 177 -14.32 13.12 7.29
C GLN A 177 -13.04 13.04 8.15
N THR A 178 -12.96 12.07 9.05
CA THR A 178 -11.78 11.81 9.88
C THR A 178 -10.56 11.39 9.06
N ILE A 179 -10.77 10.72 7.93
CA ILE A 179 -9.70 10.35 6.99
C ILE A 179 -9.36 11.55 6.11
N LEU A 180 -10.36 12.25 5.57
CA LEU A 180 -10.14 13.45 4.76
C LEU A 180 -9.37 14.55 5.54
N ALA A 181 -9.63 14.71 6.82
CA ALA A 181 -8.90 15.66 7.67
C ALA A 181 -7.42 15.31 7.88
N ARG A 182 -7.00 14.08 7.58
CA ARG A 182 -5.61 13.60 7.67
C ARG A 182 -4.97 13.40 6.31
N THR A 183 -5.71 13.66 5.23
CA THR A 183 -5.23 13.52 3.86
C THR A 183 -4.33 14.69 3.52
N ASP A 184 -3.12 14.43 3.07
CA ASP A 184 -2.16 15.44 2.65
C ASP A 184 -2.53 15.99 1.27
N GLU A 185 -3.06 15.12 0.38
CA GLU A 185 -3.52 15.50 -0.94
C GLU A 185 -4.79 14.71 -1.34
N ALA A 186 -5.81 15.42 -1.78
CA ALA A 186 -7.02 14.84 -2.37
C ALA A 186 -7.08 15.19 -3.87
N ILE A 187 -7.13 14.16 -4.74
CA ILE A 187 -7.24 14.31 -6.19
C ILE A 187 -8.72 14.21 -6.58
N GLU A 188 -9.23 15.24 -7.28
CA GLU A 188 -10.61 15.34 -7.77
C GLU A 188 -10.72 15.04 -9.27
#